data_dfc22ac6b80e549ba7b2019731cd8a6b
#
_entry.id   dfc22ac6b80e549ba7b2019731cd8a6b
#
_cell.length_a   1.000
_cell.length_b   1.000
_cell.length_c   1.000
_cell.angle_alpha   90.00
_cell.angle_beta   90.00
_cell.angle_gamma   90.00
#
_symmetry.space_group_name_H-M   'P 1'
#
loop_
_entity.id
_entity.type
_entity.pdbx_description
1 polymer ?
#
loop_
_entity_poly.entity_id
_entity_poly.type
_entity_poly.pdbx_seq_one_letter_code
_entity_poly.pdbx_strand_id
1 'polypeptide(L)'
;GDEFVVVLTSLTGYEFDVPAQTQAVAEKILFALSQPYRIQGSVIFSSASIGATLIQSQTAKMDDLLKQADIAMYQAKKSGRNTVAFFDPEMQATVTRNAKLENALHTACEKNQFELFYQGQVDNQRRVVGAEALIRWKHPALGIVPPSDFILLAEKTDLILKIGRWVIDRACQQIALWQKNPHTAGIFVAVNISPRQFQQADFVEQVVASISAAKIAPALLKLEITETLIVDNMKDTIVKMNRLKKA
;
A
#
# COMPACT_ATOMS: atom_id res chain seq x y z
N GLY A 1 -24.81 -15.39 -1.16
CA GLY A 1 -23.41 -15.14 -0.75
C GLY A 1 -22.49 -15.99 -1.58
N ASP A 2 -21.27 -15.57 -1.68
CA ASP A 2 -20.16 -16.21 -2.41
C ASP A 2 -19.11 -16.82 -1.44
N GLU A 3 -19.44 -16.87 -0.16
CA GLU A 3 -18.60 -17.43 0.89
C GLU A 3 -19.15 -18.77 1.36
N PHE A 4 -18.26 -19.77 1.46
CA PHE A 4 -18.57 -21.13 1.86
C PHE A 4 -17.65 -21.56 2.98
N VAL A 5 -18.18 -22.34 3.93
CA VAL A 5 -17.40 -22.94 5.01
C VAL A 5 -17.36 -24.45 4.80
N VAL A 6 -16.16 -25.03 4.87
CA VAL A 6 -15.94 -26.47 4.79
C VAL A 6 -15.29 -26.93 6.08
N VAL A 7 -15.86 -27.92 6.72
CA VAL A 7 -15.29 -28.55 7.91
C VAL A 7 -14.78 -29.94 7.53
N LEU A 8 -13.48 -30.13 7.69
CA LEU A 8 -12.85 -31.44 7.47
C LEU A 8 -12.86 -32.21 8.80
N THR A 9 -13.58 -33.32 8.81
CA THR A 9 -13.61 -34.25 9.93
C THR A 9 -12.83 -35.52 9.58
N SER A 10 -12.34 -36.24 10.57
CA SER A 10 -11.67 -37.55 10.38
C SER A 10 -10.36 -37.48 9.59
N LEU A 11 -9.61 -36.36 9.72
CA LEU A 11 -8.22 -36.34 9.28
C LEU A 11 -7.43 -37.32 10.15
N THR A 12 -6.93 -38.41 9.54
CA THR A 12 -6.24 -39.49 10.22
C THR A 12 -4.71 -39.29 10.10
N GLY A 13 -4.00 -39.38 11.20
CA GLY A 13 -2.54 -39.27 11.22
C GLY A 13 -2.00 -38.57 12.47
N TYR A 14 -0.69 -38.43 12.52
CA TYR A 14 -0.04 -37.63 13.56
C TYR A 14 -0.33 -36.13 13.32
N GLU A 15 -0.26 -35.36 14.37
CA GLU A 15 -0.52 -33.91 14.37
C GLU A 15 0.19 -33.14 13.23
N PHE A 16 1.35 -33.64 12.79
CA PHE A 16 2.13 -33.12 11.67
C PHE A 16 1.54 -33.39 10.28
N ASP A 17 0.62 -34.35 10.14
CA ASP A 17 0.03 -34.69 8.84
C ASP A 17 -1.25 -33.88 8.54
N VAL A 18 -1.89 -33.32 9.56
CA VAL A 18 -3.16 -32.58 9.42
C VAL A 18 -3.04 -31.34 8.53
N PRO A 19 -2.01 -30.48 8.67
CA PRO A 19 -1.81 -29.35 7.76
C PRO A 19 -1.64 -29.78 6.30
N ALA A 20 -0.85 -30.84 6.06
CA ALA A 20 -0.59 -31.36 4.71
C ALA A 20 -1.85 -31.94 4.07
N GLN A 21 -2.67 -32.70 4.83
CA GLN A 21 -3.94 -33.21 4.36
C GLN A 21 -4.94 -32.07 4.05
N THR A 22 -5.00 -31.05 4.93
CA THR A 22 -5.84 -29.87 4.73
C THR A 22 -5.41 -29.12 3.47
N GLN A 23 -4.11 -28.94 3.27
CA GLN A 23 -3.56 -28.30 2.05
C GLN A 23 -3.97 -29.07 0.80
N ALA A 24 -3.80 -30.40 0.80
CA ALA A 24 -4.14 -31.23 -0.35
C ALA A 24 -5.63 -31.16 -0.72
N VAL A 25 -6.52 -31.11 0.29
CA VAL A 25 -7.96 -30.95 0.05
C VAL A 25 -8.26 -29.56 -0.50
N ALA A 26 -7.68 -28.52 0.08
CA ALA A 26 -7.89 -27.13 -0.36
C ALA A 26 -7.39 -26.92 -1.80
N GLU A 27 -6.25 -27.49 -2.17
CA GLU A 27 -5.73 -27.45 -3.55
C GLU A 27 -6.65 -28.16 -4.54
N LYS A 28 -7.24 -29.30 -4.17
CA LYS A 28 -8.25 -29.97 -5.01
C LYS A 28 -9.48 -29.09 -5.22
N ILE A 29 -9.94 -28.39 -4.18
CA ILE A 29 -11.06 -27.45 -4.27
C ILE A 29 -10.70 -26.29 -5.21
N LEU A 30 -9.52 -25.67 -5.05
CA LEU A 30 -9.05 -24.61 -5.93
C LEU A 30 -8.99 -25.08 -7.38
N PHE A 31 -8.39 -26.23 -7.62
CA PHE A 31 -8.31 -26.81 -8.97
C PHE A 31 -9.70 -27.02 -9.59
N ALA A 32 -10.63 -27.59 -8.85
CA ALA A 32 -11.99 -27.82 -9.34
C ALA A 32 -12.73 -26.51 -9.65
N LEU A 33 -12.58 -25.48 -8.79
CA LEU A 33 -13.24 -24.19 -8.97
C LEU A 33 -12.59 -23.31 -10.03
N SER A 34 -11.33 -23.53 -10.38
CA SER A 34 -10.62 -22.78 -11.42
C SER A 34 -10.89 -23.30 -12.85
N GLN A 35 -11.60 -24.42 -13.00
CA GLN A 35 -11.97 -24.93 -14.32
C GLN A 35 -12.95 -23.98 -15.02
N PRO A 36 -12.87 -23.86 -16.36
CA PRO A 36 -13.78 -22.99 -17.11
C PRO A 36 -15.23 -23.47 -17.01
N TYR A 37 -16.13 -22.56 -16.65
CA TYR A 37 -17.58 -22.80 -16.63
C TYR A 37 -18.21 -22.37 -17.96
N ARG A 38 -19.12 -23.20 -18.51
CA ARG A 38 -19.93 -22.81 -19.67
C ARG A 38 -21.32 -22.40 -19.20
N ILE A 39 -21.63 -21.11 -19.27
CA ILE A 39 -22.94 -20.57 -18.88
C ILE A 39 -23.52 -19.83 -20.07
N GLN A 40 -24.70 -20.27 -20.55
CA GLN A 40 -25.43 -19.66 -21.68
C GLN A 40 -24.55 -19.41 -22.93
N GLY A 41 -23.68 -20.37 -23.26
CA GLY A 41 -22.78 -20.28 -24.43
C GLY A 41 -21.49 -19.48 -24.20
N SER A 42 -21.32 -18.82 -23.09
CA SER A 42 -20.09 -18.09 -22.71
C SER A 42 -19.21 -18.93 -21.80
N VAL A 43 -17.89 -18.84 -21.99
CA VAL A 43 -16.90 -19.46 -21.11
C VAL A 43 -16.52 -18.44 -20.01
N ILE A 44 -16.74 -18.81 -18.76
CA ILE A 44 -16.47 -17.98 -17.60
C ILE A 44 -15.35 -18.66 -16.80
N PHE A 45 -14.32 -17.88 -16.42
CA PHE A 45 -13.28 -18.29 -15.50
C PHE A 45 -13.60 -17.75 -14.12
N SER A 46 -13.50 -18.60 -13.12
CA SER A 46 -13.63 -18.22 -11.71
C SER A 46 -12.42 -18.70 -10.93
N SER A 47 -12.14 -18.07 -9.81
CA SER A 47 -11.09 -18.50 -8.88
C SER A 47 -11.57 -18.29 -7.45
N ALA A 48 -11.04 -19.08 -6.53
CA ALA A 48 -11.33 -18.96 -5.12
C ALA A 48 -10.07 -18.60 -4.33
N SER A 49 -10.25 -18.03 -3.15
CA SER A 49 -9.19 -17.89 -2.15
C SER A 49 -9.62 -18.61 -0.90
N ILE A 50 -8.79 -19.48 -0.36
CA ILE A 50 -9.14 -20.34 0.77
C ILE A 50 -8.33 -19.94 1.98
N GLY A 51 -9.00 -19.65 3.09
CA GLY A 51 -8.39 -19.54 4.41
C GLY A 51 -8.65 -20.79 5.22
N ALA A 52 -7.61 -21.37 5.80
CA ALA A 52 -7.70 -22.57 6.61
C ALA A 52 -7.26 -22.27 8.05
N THR A 53 -7.97 -22.86 9.02
CA THR A 53 -7.55 -22.90 10.42
C THR A 53 -7.64 -24.32 10.94
N LEU A 54 -6.76 -24.68 11.84
CA LEU A 54 -6.73 -26.00 12.47
C LEU A 54 -7.40 -25.93 13.83
N ILE A 55 -8.29 -26.89 14.11
CA ILE A 55 -8.98 -27.00 15.39
C ILE A 55 -8.06 -27.79 16.33
N GLN A 56 -7.31 -27.08 17.19
CA GLN A 56 -6.37 -27.68 18.13
C GLN A 56 -6.99 -28.00 19.49
N SER A 57 -8.18 -27.50 19.78
CA SER A 57 -8.84 -27.67 21.07
C SER A 57 -10.33 -27.89 20.92
N GLN A 58 -10.88 -28.81 21.69
CA GLN A 58 -12.33 -29.05 21.76
C GLN A 58 -13.10 -27.86 22.41
N THR A 59 -12.40 -26.93 23.05
CA THR A 59 -13.00 -25.75 23.67
C THR A 59 -12.98 -24.51 22.78
N ALA A 60 -12.48 -24.64 21.54
CA ALA A 60 -12.46 -23.54 20.58
C ALA A 60 -13.87 -23.10 20.23
N LYS A 61 -14.15 -21.79 20.32
CA LYS A 61 -15.44 -21.24 19.93
C LYS A 61 -15.53 -21.16 18.40
N MET A 62 -16.69 -21.52 17.85
CA MET A 62 -16.93 -21.50 16.40
C MET A 62 -16.65 -20.10 15.81
N ASP A 63 -17.09 -19.04 16.48
CA ASP A 63 -16.87 -17.65 16.03
C ASP A 63 -15.37 -17.29 15.91
N ASP A 64 -14.55 -17.80 16.84
CA ASP A 64 -13.10 -17.56 16.78
C ASP A 64 -12.45 -18.33 15.62
N LEU A 65 -12.90 -19.56 15.35
CA LEU A 65 -12.42 -20.36 14.23
C LEU A 65 -12.81 -19.75 12.88
N LEU A 66 -14.03 -19.28 12.74
CA LEU A 66 -14.50 -18.59 11.53
C LEU A 66 -13.70 -17.30 11.30
N LYS A 67 -13.46 -16.53 12.35
CA LYS A 67 -12.64 -15.31 12.28
C LYS A 67 -11.20 -15.61 11.87
N GLN A 68 -10.60 -16.68 12.38
CA GLN A 68 -9.26 -17.13 11.99
C GLN A 68 -9.22 -17.53 10.50
N ALA A 69 -10.17 -18.31 10.04
CA ALA A 69 -10.28 -18.71 8.64
C ALA A 69 -10.49 -17.51 7.71
N ASP A 70 -11.30 -16.52 8.11
CA ASP A 70 -11.52 -15.28 7.35
C ASP A 70 -10.24 -14.46 7.23
N ILE A 71 -9.47 -14.31 8.31
CA ILE A 71 -8.17 -13.62 8.29
C ILE A 71 -7.20 -14.31 7.32
N ALA A 72 -7.13 -15.63 7.36
CA ALA A 72 -6.29 -16.41 6.45
C ALA A 72 -6.78 -16.26 4.99
N MET A 73 -8.08 -16.33 4.73
CA MET A 73 -8.66 -16.11 3.40
C MET A 73 -8.35 -14.71 2.86
N TYR A 74 -8.41 -13.70 3.70
CA TYR A 74 -8.02 -12.34 3.30
C TYR A 74 -6.55 -12.25 2.93
N GLN A 75 -5.67 -12.97 3.65
CA GLN A 75 -4.27 -13.09 3.29
C GLN A 75 -4.07 -13.79 1.93
N ALA A 76 -4.81 -14.88 1.67
CA ALA A 76 -4.81 -15.54 0.37
C ALA A 76 -5.24 -14.59 -0.76
N LYS A 77 -6.26 -13.75 -0.54
CA LYS A 77 -6.69 -12.70 -1.49
C LYS A 77 -5.58 -11.67 -1.76
N LYS A 78 -4.80 -11.28 -0.75
CA LYS A 78 -3.67 -10.35 -0.89
C LYS A 78 -2.46 -10.96 -1.60
N SER A 79 -2.21 -12.24 -1.41
CA SER A 79 -1.06 -12.96 -1.98
C SER A 79 -1.27 -13.36 -3.46
N GLY A 80 -2.22 -12.73 -4.15
CA GLY A 80 -2.43 -12.94 -5.59
C GLY A 80 -3.71 -13.72 -5.92
N ARG A 81 -4.55 -14.03 -4.94
CA ARG A 81 -5.78 -14.85 -5.09
C ARG A 81 -5.48 -16.27 -5.56
N ASN A 82 -6.51 -17.08 -5.80
CA ASN A 82 -6.39 -18.46 -6.28
C ASN A 82 -5.37 -19.30 -5.52
N THR A 83 -5.36 -19.18 -4.21
CA THR A 83 -4.39 -19.82 -3.31
C THR A 83 -5.00 -20.15 -1.96
N VAL A 84 -4.29 -20.96 -1.18
CA VAL A 84 -4.62 -21.32 0.21
C VAL A 84 -3.69 -20.57 1.15
N ALA A 85 -4.22 -20.07 2.26
CA ALA A 85 -3.43 -19.60 3.38
C ALA A 85 -3.92 -20.24 4.67
N PHE A 86 -3.00 -20.64 5.53
CA PHE A 86 -3.31 -21.09 6.89
C PHE A 86 -3.28 -19.93 7.87
N PHE A 87 -4.18 -19.97 8.84
CA PHE A 87 -4.15 -18.99 9.92
C PHE A 87 -2.87 -19.13 10.75
N ASP A 88 -2.24 -17.97 10.97
CA ASP A 88 -1.12 -17.79 11.87
C ASP A 88 -1.48 -16.68 12.88
N PRO A 89 -1.23 -16.83 14.18
CA PRO A 89 -1.42 -15.77 15.16
C PRO A 89 -0.76 -14.43 14.81
N GLU A 90 0.36 -14.43 14.09
CA GLU A 90 1.01 -13.23 13.61
C GLU A 90 0.15 -12.47 12.57
N MET A 91 -0.65 -13.19 11.77
CA MET A 91 -1.61 -12.57 10.86
C MET A 91 -2.68 -11.79 11.62
N GLN A 92 -3.20 -12.34 12.72
CA GLN A 92 -4.16 -11.66 13.60
C GLN A 92 -3.56 -10.39 14.21
N ALA A 93 -2.31 -10.47 14.68
CA ALA A 93 -1.60 -9.32 15.21
C ALA A 93 -1.42 -8.23 14.16
N THR A 94 -1.07 -8.61 12.92
CA THR A 94 -0.92 -7.71 11.78
C THR A 94 -2.24 -7.02 11.41
N VAL A 95 -3.34 -7.77 11.34
CA VAL A 95 -4.68 -7.20 11.06
C VAL A 95 -5.08 -6.21 12.14
N THR A 96 -4.89 -6.58 13.41
CA THR A 96 -5.20 -5.70 14.55
C THR A 96 -4.33 -4.44 14.54
N ARG A 97 -3.04 -4.57 14.25
CA ARG A 97 -2.11 -3.43 14.12
C ARG A 97 -2.53 -2.50 12.99
N ASN A 98 -2.85 -3.05 11.81
CA ASN A 98 -3.25 -2.26 10.66
C ASN A 98 -4.53 -1.48 10.91
N ALA A 99 -5.54 -2.08 11.56
CA ALA A 99 -6.77 -1.39 11.93
C ALA A 99 -6.51 -0.24 12.91
N LYS A 100 -5.62 -0.43 13.90
CA LYS A 100 -5.21 0.63 14.83
C LYS A 100 -4.46 1.75 14.11
N LEU A 101 -3.54 1.41 13.20
CA LEU A 101 -2.79 2.39 12.41
C LEU A 101 -3.70 3.19 11.49
N GLU A 102 -4.67 2.54 10.82
CA GLU A 102 -5.65 3.21 9.96
C GLU A 102 -6.45 4.26 10.72
N ASN A 103 -6.98 3.90 11.89
CA ASN A 103 -7.70 4.85 12.76
C ASN A 103 -6.80 6.00 13.24
N ALA A 104 -5.54 5.70 13.60
CA ALA A 104 -4.59 6.71 14.04
C ALA A 104 -4.14 7.64 12.90
N LEU A 105 -4.13 7.16 11.66
CA LEU A 105 -3.69 7.91 10.48
C LEU A 105 -4.58 9.12 10.18
N HIS A 106 -5.89 9.01 10.43
CA HIS A 106 -6.81 10.15 10.37
C HIS A 106 -6.37 11.27 11.31
N THR A 107 -6.07 10.92 12.56
CA THR A 107 -5.59 11.87 13.58
C THR A 107 -4.20 12.43 13.22
N ALA A 108 -3.33 11.62 12.59
CA ALA A 108 -1.99 12.05 12.20
C ALA A 108 -2.01 13.19 11.18
N CYS A 109 -2.96 13.15 10.23
CA CYS A 109 -3.15 14.23 9.25
C CYS A 109 -3.55 15.57 9.90
N GLU A 110 -4.31 15.51 11.00
CA GLU A 110 -4.80 16.71 11.70
C GLU A 110 -3.78 17.28 12.70
N LYS A 111 -2.98 16.40 13.31
CA LYS A 111 -2.06 16.76 14.42
C LYS A 111 -0.60 16.96 14.00
N ASN A 112 -0.33 17.12 12.69
CA ASN A 112 1.03 17.34 12.19
C ASN A 112 2.04 16.27 12.67
N GLN A 113 1.65 15.00 12.64
CA GLN A 113 2.51 13.90 13.09
C GLN A 113 3.46 13.39 12.01
N PHE A 114 3.47 14.00 10.83
CA PHE A 114 4.39 13.65 9.74
C PHE A 114 5.62 14.54 9.73
N GLU A 115 6.72 13.96 9.27
CA GLU A 115 7.99 14.65 9.06
C GLU A 115 8.63 14.14 7.77
N LEU A 116 9.37 15.01 7.07
CA LEU A 116 10.18 14.60 5.93
C LEU A 116 11.64 14.42 6.34
N PHE A 117 12.17 13.24 6.04
CA PHE A 117 13.61 12.99 6.06
C PHE A 117 14.13 13.15 4.63
N TYR A 118 15.39 13.53 4.49
CA TYR A 118 15.98 13.79 3.19
C TYR A 118 17.19 12.91 3.00
N GLN A 119 17.13 12.02 1.99
CA GLN A 119 18.25 11.17 1.60
C GLN A 119 18.98 11.80 0.44
N GLY A 120 20.26 12.16 0.65
CA GLY A 120 21.08 12.81 -0.36
C GLY A 120 21.28 11.95 -1.60
N GLN A 121 21.16 12.56 -2.77
CA GLN A 121 21.49 11.99 -4.08
C GLN A 121 22.77 12.63 -4.59
N VAL A 122 23.71 11.79 -5.05
CA VAL A 122 25.03 12.25 -5.49
C VAL A 122 25.24 11.97 -6.98
N ASP A 123 26.04 12.83 -7.62
CA ASP A 123 26.52 12.63 -8.98
C ASP A 123 27.70 11.64 -9.05
N ASN A 124 28.20 11.39 -10.26
CA ASN A 124 29.36 10.52 -10.49
C ASN A 124 30.67 11.04 -9.85
N GLN A 125 30.69 12.31 -9.43
CA GLN A 125 31.82 12.96 -8.72
C GLN A 125 31.57 12.98 -7.19
N ARG A 126 30.56 12.26 -6.69
CA ARG A 126 30.15 12.20 -5.27
C ARG A 126 29.70 13.55 -4.68
N ARG A 127 29.30 14.50 -5.50
CA ARG A 127 28.74 15.76 -5.03
C ARG A 127 27.23 15.59 -4.84
N VAL A 128 26.69 16.13 -3.76
CA VAL A 128 25.26 16.14 -3.50
C VAL A 128 24.58 17.08 -4.50
N VAL A 129 23.72 16.53 -5.34
CA VAL A 129 22.98 17.27 -6.39
C VAL A 129 21.48 17.34 -6.10
N GLY A 130 20.97 16.46 -5.24
CA GLY A 130 19.57 16.39 -4.89
C GLY A 130 19.35 15.64 -3.58
N ALA A 131 18.10 15.57 -3.16
CA ALA A 131 17.68 14.74 -2.05
C ALA A 131 16.30 14.17 -2.30
N GLU A 132 16.08 12.92 -1.92
CA GLU A 132 14.74 12.31 -1.91
C GLU A 132 14.04 12.61 -0.59
N ALA A 133 12.81 13.13 -0.66
CA ALA A 133 11.96 13.40 0.50
C ALA A 133 11.22 12.14 0.90
N LEU A 134 11.56 11.60 2.04
CA LEU A 134 11.04 10.37 2.59
C LEU A 134 10.16 10.68 3.80
N ILE A 135 8.86 10.47 3.66
CA ILE A 135 7.92 10.70 4.76
C ILE A 135 8.16 9.73 5.91
N ARG A 136 8.03 10.23 7.15
CA ARG A 136 8.04 9.47 8.40
C ARG A 136 6.86 9.90 9.24
N TRP A 137 6.23 8.95 9.89
CA TRP A 137 5.14 9.22 10.81
C TRP A 137 5.63 9.11 12.25
N LYS A 138 5.63 10.24 12.97
CA LYS A 138 5.94 10.30 14.42
C LYS A 138 4.69 9.93 15.22
N HIS A 139 4.45 8.64 15.37
CA HIS A 139 3.31 8.13 16.12
C HIS A 139 3.57 8.27 17.64
N PRO A 140 2.64 8.84 18.44
CA PRO A 140 2.87 9.14 19.86
C PRO A 140 3.26 7.92 20.71
N ALA A 141 2.70 6.75 20.40
CA ALA A 141 2.93 5.52 21.16
C ALA A 141 3.93 4.54 20.48
N LEU A 142 4.11 4.61 19.13
CA LEU A 142 4.93 3.66 18.38
C LEU A 142 6.28 4.25 17.95
N GLY A 143 6.53 5.54 18.22
CA GLY A 143 7.71 6.22 17.71
C GLY A 143 7.62 6.47 16.20
N ILE A 144 8.74 6.28 15.49
CA ILE A 144 8.78 6.49 14.03
C ILE A 144 8.20 5.26 13.31
N VAL A 145 7.07 5.44 12.65
CA VAL A 145 6.43 4.42 11.79
C VAL A 145 6.92 4.63 10.35
N PRO A 146 7.49 3.59 9.71
CA PRO A 146 8.02 3.70 8.35
C PRO A 146 6.88 3.76 7.31
N PRO A 147 7.15 4.33 6.10
CA PRO A 147 6.16 4.45 5.03
C PRO A 147 5.51 3.13 4.62
N SER A 148 6.26 2.02 4.60
CA SER A 148 5.77 0.68 4.28
C SER A 148 4.56 0.26 5.12
N ASP A 149 4.46 0.73 6.34
CA ASP A 149 3.42 0.33 7.29
C ASP A 149 2.12 1.13 7.13
N PHE A 150 2.17 2.36 6.59
CA PHE A 150 1.00 3.23 6.54
C PHE A 150 0.63 3.74 5.14
N ILE A 151 1.54 3.79 4.16
CA ILE A 151 1.20 4.30 2.81
C ILE A 151 0.14 3.42 2.15
N LEU A 152 0.28 2.08 2.23
CA LEU A 152 -0.73 1.16 1.70
C LEU A 152 -2.10 1.31 2.39
N LEU A 153 -2.12 1.67 3.68
CA LEU A 153 -3.36 1.97 4.41
C LEU A 153 -3.95 3.30 3.94
N ALA A 154 -3.11 4.33 3.75
CA ALA A 154 -3.51 5.62 3.24
C ALA A 154 -4.07 5.54 1.80
N GLU A 155 -3.52 4.66 0.96
CA GLU A 155 -4.00 4.45 -0.42
C GLU A 155 -5.38 3.79 -0.50
N LYS A 156 -5.74 2.94 0.48
CA LYS A 156 -7.10 2.37 0.58
C LYS A 156 -8.16 3.39 0.97
N THR A 157 -7.73 4.48 1.54
CA THR A 157 -8.55 5.60 1.99
C THR A 157 -8.16 6.86 1.22
N ASP A 158 -8.96 7.93 1.28
CA ASP A 158 -8.59 9.21 0.64
C ASP A 158 -7.50 9.98 1.41
N LEU A 159 -6.96 9.40 2.48
CA LEU A 159 -5.89 10.00 3.28
C LEU A 159 -4.59 10.17 2.48
N ILE A 160 -4.33 9.28 1.52
CA ILE A 160 -3.15 9.41 0.65
C ILE A 160 -3.13 10.75 -0.11
N LEU A 161 -4.30 11.29 -0.46
CA LEU A 161 -4.41 12.57 -1.15
C LEU A 161 -4.00 13.72 -0.23
N LYS A 162 -4.45 13.70 1.03
CA LYS A 162 -4.08 14.69 2.05
C LYS A 162 -2.60 14.62 2.40
N ILE A 163 -2.08 13.40 2.59
CA ILE A 163 -0.66 13.16 2.88
C ILE A 163 0.20 13.61 1.71
N GLY A 164 -0.15 13.23 0.48
CA GLY A 164 0.62 13.61 -0.71
C GLY A 164 0.66 15.11 -0.94
N ARG A 165 -0.45 15.81 -0.72
CA ARG A 165 -0.48 17.28 -0.75
C ARG A 165 0.46 17.87 0.30
N TRP A 166 0.37 17.41 1.53
CA TRP A 166 1.23 17.86 2.62
C TRP A 166 2.72 17.63 2.29
N VAL A 167 3.07 16.47 1.71
CA VAL A 167 4.46 16.16 1.31
C VAL A 167 4.97 17.16 0.28
N ILE A 168 4.20 17.46 -0.76
CA ILE A 168 4.59 18.42 -1.80
C ILE A 168 4.77 19.82 -1.19
N ASP A 169 3.83 20.29 -0.38
CA ASP A 169 3.90 21.59 0.26
C ASP A 169 5.14 21.70 1.17
N ARG A 170 5.45 20.66 1.94
CA ARG A 170 6.63 20.63 2.83
C ARG A 170 7.93 20.55 2.05
N ALA A 171 7.99 19.77 0.97
CA ALA A 171 9.15 19.72 0.07
C ALA A 171 9.43 21.08 -0.55
N CYS A 172 8.42 21.78 -1.05
CA CYS A 172 8.56 23.14 -1.58
C CYS A 172 9.06 24.13 -0.51
N GLN A 173 8.54 24.05 0.72
CA GLN A 173 9.02 24.87 1.83
C GLN A 173 10.50 24.60 2.15
N GLN A 174 10.92 23.34 2.12
CA GLN A 174 12.31 22.97 2.36
C GLN A 174 13.25 23.49 1.26
N ILE A 175 12.83 23.38 -0.02
CA ILE A 175 13.58 23.96 -1.14
C ILE A 175 13.75 25.48 -0.95
N ALA A 176 12.69 26.19 -0.57
CA ALA A 176 12.74 27.62 -0.31
C ALA A 176 13.71 27.99 0.84
N LEU A 177 13.84 27.12 1.84
CA LEU A 177 14.86 27.29 2.89
C LEU A 177 16.27 27.04 2.36
N TRP A 178 16.47 25.99 1.57
CA TRP A 178 17.78 25.66 1.00
C TRP A 178 18.26 26.69 -0.01
N GLN A 179 17.37 27.32 -0.77
CA GLN A 179 17.71 28.39 -1.71
C GLN A 179 18.35 29.63 -1.02
N LYS A 180 18.15 29.81 0.28
CA LYS A 180 18.78 30.92 1.03
C LYS A 180 20.26 30.70 1.32
N ASN A 181 20.77 29.48 1.18
CA ASN A 181 22.17 29.14 1.43
C ASN A 181 22.85 28.77 0.09
N PRO A 182 23.91 29.47 -0.30
CA PRO A 182 24.63 29.21 -1.57
C PRO A 182 25.08 27.75 -1.76
N HIS A 183 25.40 27.03 -0.68
CA HIS A 183 25.83 25.64 -0.75
C HIS A 183 24.71 24.66 -1.04
N THR A 184 23.45 25.03 -0.81
CA THR A 184 22.29 24.16 -1.00
C THR A 184 21.29 24.72 -2.01
N ALA A 185 21.49 25.91 -2.55
CA ALA A 185 20.56 26.61 -3.41
C ALA A 185 20.21 25.86 -4.72
N GLY A 186 21.14 25.01 -5.20
CA GLY A 186 20.95 24.20 -6.40
C GLY A 186 20.50 22.76 -6.15
N ILE A 187 20.28 22.36 -4.88
CA ILE A 187 19.86 20.99 -4.53
C ILE A 187 18.36 20.83 -4.84
N PHE A 188 18.03 19.88 -5.72
CA PHE A 188 16.64 19.53 -5.98
C PHE A 188 16.09 18.58 -4.91
N VAL A 189 14.77 18.57 -4.75
CA VAL A 189 14.07 17.59 -3.91
C VAL A 189 13.21 16.71 -4.79
N ALA A 190 13.38 15.39 -4.68
CA ALA A 190 12.56 14.39 -5.30
C ALA A 190 11.44 13.94 -4.33
N VAL A 191 10.21 13.82 -4.83
CA VAL A 191 9.02 13.45 -4.08
C VAL A 191 8.33 12.29 -4.77
N ASN A 192 8.08 11.21 -4.05
CA ASN A 192 7.29 10.08 -4.51
C ASN A 192 5.81 10.45 -4.59
N ILE A 193 5.17 10.16 -5.74
CA ILE A 193 3.77 10.45 -6.01
C ILE A 193 2.99 9.14 -6.14
N SER A 194 1.93 8.98 -5.35
CA SER A 194 1.06 7.80 -5.46
C SER A 194 0.22 7.85 -6.75
N PRO A 195 -0.12 6.67 -7.31
CA PRO A 195 -1.01 6.59 -8.47
C PRO A 195 -2.33 7.32 -8.26
N ARG A 196 -2.93 7.17 -7.08
CA ARG A 196 -4.21 7.79 -6.74
C ARG A 196 -4.13 9.32 -6.68
N GLN A 197 -3.03 9.85 -6.20
CA GLN A 197 -2.77 11.30 -6.19
C GLN A 197 -2.58 11.84 -7.61
N PHE A 198 -1.77 11.19 -8.44
CA PHE A 198 -1.54 11.59 -9.81
C PHE A 198 -2.80 11.57 -10.68
N GLN A 199 -3.73 10.64 -10.40
CA GLN A 199 -5.01 10.52 -11.11
C GLN A 199 -5.99 11.67 -10.82
N GLN A 200 -5.79 12.47 -9.75
CA GLN A 200 -6.66 13.61 -9.47
C GLN A 200 -6.69 14.60 -10.65
N ALA A 201 -7.88 15.09 -10.99
CA ALA A 201 -8.06 15.98 -12.14
C ALA A 201 -7.26 17.29 -12.00
N ASP A 202 -7.13 17.78 -10.77
CA ASP A 202 -6.49 19.04 -10.39
C ASP A 202 -5.05 18.86 -9.86
N PHE A 203 -4.45 17.69 -10.04
CA PHE A 203 -3.10 17.38 -9.52
C PHE A 203 -2.05 18.38 -10.01
N VAL A 204 -2.07 18.71 -11.32
CA VAL A 204 -1.10 19.64 -11.91
C VAL A 204 -1.24 21.02 -11.28
N GLU A 205 -2.48 21.51 -11.14
CA GLU A 205 -2.80 22.78 -10.52
C GLU A 205 -2.33 22.85 -9.06
N GLN A 206 -2.52 21.76 -8.33
CA GLN A 206 -2.06 21.66 -6.94
C GLN A 206 -0.53 21.78 -6.85
N VAL A 207 0.21 21.08 -7.70
CA VAL A 207 1.69 21.15 -7.73
C VAL A 207 2.15 22.57 -8.07
N VAL A 208 1.58 23.18 -9.14
CA VAL A 208 1.92 24.54 -9.54
C VAL A 208 1.61 25.55 -8.45
N ALA A 209 0.49 25.40 -7.75
CA ALA A 209 0.13 26.24 -6.62
C ALA A 209 1.14 26.14 -5.47
N SER A 210 1.64 24.93 -5.14
CA SER A 210 2.65 24.73 -4.10
C SER A 210 3.98 25.37 -4.45
N ILE A 211 4.45 25.22 -5.71
CA ILE A 211 5.66 25.85 -6.24
C ILE A 211 5.55 27.38 -6.16
N SER A 212 4.43 27.91 -6.62
CA SER A 212 4.19 29.37 -6.64
C SER A 212 4.11 29.95 -5.23
N ALA A 213 3.42 29.28 -4.31
CA ALA A 213 3.30 29.70 -2.91
C ALA A 213 4.64 29.73 -2.19
N ALA A 214 5.50 28.75 -2.47
CA ALA A 214 6.85 28.67 -1.91
C ALA A 214 7.86 29.57 -2.63
N LYS A 215 7.52 30.12 -3.79
CA LYS A 215 8.38 30.97 -4.65
C LYS A 215 9.70 30.28 -5.02
N ILE A 216 9.65 29.01 -5.35
CA ILE A 216 10.81 28.21 -5.73
C ILE A 216 10.93 28.10 -7.27
N ALA A 217 12.14 27.82 -7.75
CA ALA A 217 12.34 27.45 -9.15
C ALA A 217 11.73 26.06 -9.40
N PRO A 218 10.84 25.86 -10.38
CA PRO A 218 10.18 24.57 -10.63
C PRO A 218 11.15 23.41 -10.83
N ALA A 219 12.30 23.67 -11.46
CA ALA A 219 13.35 22.67 -11.71
C ALA A 219 13.95 22.04 -10.44
N LEU A 220 13.74 22.64 -9.28
CA LEU A 220 14.21 22.11 -7.99
C LEU A 220 13.24 21.11 -7.35
N LEU A 221 12.02 20.95 -7.87
CA LEU A 221 11.08 19.92 -7.44
C LEU A 221 11.01 18.83 -8.52
N LYS A 222 11.38 17.60 -8.16
CA LYS A 222 11.22 16.42 -8.99
C LYS A 222 10.08 15.56 -8.46
N LEU A 223 9.21 15.08 -9.36
CA LEU A 223 8.12 14.18 -9.02
C LEU A 223 8.46 12.77 -9.54
N GLU A 224 8.52 11.81 -8.64
CA GLU A 224 8.82 10.41 -8.97
C GLU A 224 7.52 9.61 -9.01
N ILE A 225 7.26 8.95 -10.13
CA ILE A 225 6.08 8.12 -10.36
C ILE A 225 6.51 6.69 -10.69
N THR A 226 5.72 5.72 -10.28
CA THR A 226 5.99 4.29 -10.57
C THR A 226 5.61 3.93 -11.99
N GLU A 227 6.25 2.90 -12.57
CA GLU A 227 5.95 2.38 -13.90
C GLU A 227 4.49 1.92 -14.05
N THR A 228 3.91 1.34 -13.01
CA THR A 228 2.52 0.85 -12.99
C THR A 228 1.53 1.97 -13.32
N LEU A 229 1.79 3.19 -12.87
CA LEU A 229 0.94 4.35 -13.15
C LEU A 229 0.90 4.72 -14.63
N ILE A 230 2.00 4.49 -15.36
CA ILE A 230 2.11 4.82 -16.78
C ILE A 230 1.25 3.87 -17.62
N VAL A 231 1.14 2.61 -17.20
CA VAL A 231 0.42 1.56 -17.95
C VAL A 231 -1.10 1.73 -17.90
N ASP A 232 -1.65 2.13 -16.74
CA ASP A 232 -3.10 2.16 -16.52
C ASP A 232 -3.83 3.23 -17.33
N ASN A 233 -3.21 4.39 -17.59
CA ASN A 233 -3.80 5.45 -18.41
C ASN A 233 -2.73 6.32 -19.10
N MET A 234 -2.08 5.73 -20.09
CA MET A 234 -0.94 6.36 -20.79
C MET A 234 -1.26 7.74 -21.39
N LYS A 235 -2.44 7.94 -21.97
CA LYS A 235 -2.80 9.22 -22.63
C LYS A 235 -2.92 10.37 -21.63
N ASP A 236 -3.66 10.17 -20.54
CA ASP A 236 -3.83 11.17 -19.48
C ASP A 236 -2.50 11.46 -18.78
N THR A 237 -1.73 10.41 -18.51
CA THR A 237 -0.39 10.53 -17.93
C THR A 237 0.52 11.42 -18.76
N ILE A 238 0.61 11.20 -20.08
CA ILE A 238 1.42 12.03 -21.00
C ILE A 238 0.94 13.49 -20.98
N VAL A 239 -0.36 13.72 -20.99
CA VAL A 239 -0.93 15.09 -20.96
C VAL A 239 -0.52 15.80 -19.67
N LYS A 240 -0.69 15.18 -18.50
CA LYS A 240 -0.30 15.75 -17.20
C LYS A 240 1.20 16.00 -17.09
N MET A 241 2.03 15.02 -17.53
CA MET A 241 3.48 15.20 -17.57
C MET A 241 3.93 16.36 -18.44
N ASN A 242 3.30 16.54 -19.63
CA ASN A 242 3.60 17.66 -20.51
C ASN A 242 3.18 19.01 -19.92
N ARG A 243 2.07 19.04 -19.17
CA ARG A 243 1.62 20.26 -18.45
C ARG A 243 2.60 20.60 -17.32
N LEU A 244 3.04 19.62 -16.53
CA LEU A 244 4.03 19.82 -15.48
C LEU A 244 5.39 20.29 -16.02
N LYS A 245 5.83 19.80 -17.19
CA LYS A 245 7.09 20.25 -17.81
C LYS A 245 7.03 21.69 -18.35
N LYS A 246 5.83 22.19 -18.64
CA LYS A 246 5.64 23.57 -19.16
C LYS A 246 5.47 24.59 -18.03
N ALA A 247 5.14 24.14 -16.84
CA ALA A 247 4.97 24.99 -15.67
C ALA A 247 6.26 25.22 -14.91
#